data_aae74ff2ee1374904dc35d038eb90623
#
_entry.id   aae74ff2ee1374904dc35d038eb90623
#
_cell.length_a   1.000
_cell.length_b   1.000
_cell.length_c   1.000
_cell.angle_alpha   90.00
_cell.angle_beta   90.00
_cell.angle_gamma   90.00
#
_symmetry.space_group_name_H-M   'P 1'
#
loop_
_entity.id
_entity.type
_entity.pdbx_description
1 polymer ?
#
loop_
_entity_poly.entity_id
_entity_poly.type
_entity_poly.pdbx_seq_one_letter_code
_entity_poly.pdbx_strand_id
1 'polypeptide(L)'
;MRVKDVLVLIALSLVLGWVVVESKPVIRDPLAWGELPQVDTIKQDTIKQDTVLSVKGKKALFIGDSHSAADYGWQHQLCKKTKMTYLNTAVGGKQTAWMVEQARAKVTEYFDYCFIYGGANDMAGNRPPIKSVKNIQAIVNMCNRHGVTPIVITGFDPVTCINIKGRDVYKGYPQRYAKLQQYLIDSIKGAVVIETHCISRTDCGDFLCHMTASGHRK
;
A
#
# COMPACT_ATOMS: atom_id res chain seq x y z
N MET A 1 -13.84 -2.70 13.86
CA MET A 1 -14.10 -2.23 12.49
C MET A 1 -15.57 -2.43 12.17
N ARG A 2 -16.28 -1.42 11.71
CA ARG A 2 -17.71 -1.56 11.39
C ARG A 2 -17.88 -2.31 10.06
N VAL A 3 -18.93 -3.12 9.92
CA VAL A 3 -19.22 -3.88 8.68
C VAL A 3 -19.20 -2.98 7.43
N LYS A 4 -19.62 -1.73 7.57
CA LYS A 4 -19.57 -0.72 6.50
C LYS A 4 -18.14 -0.40 6.03
N ASP A 5 -17.16 -0.44 6.93
CA ASP A 5 -15.76 -0.14 6.60
C ASP A 5 -15.13 -1.29 5.80
N VAL A 6 -15.56 -2.54 6.06
CA VAL A 6 -15.12 -3.72 5.31
C VAL A 6 -15.67 -3.69 3.87
N LEU A 7 -16.93 -3.30 3.69
CA LEU A 7 -17.55 -3.23 2.36
C LEU A 7 -16.92 -2.14 1.48
N VAL A 8 -16.55 -0.99 2.06
CA VAL A 8 -15.82 0.07 1.34
C VAL A 8 -14.45 -0.41 0.87
N LEU A 9 -13.80 -1.26 1.65
CA LEU A 9 -12.47 -1.80 1.32
C LEU A 9 -12.50 -2.86 0.24
N ILE A 10 -13.48 -3.75 0.29
CA ILE A 10 -13.72 -4.72 -0.78
C ILE A 10 -13.96 -3.98 -2.11
N ALA A 11 -14.71 -2.88 -2.07
CA ALA A 11 -14.94 -2.06 -3.25
C ALA A 11 -13.69 -1.33 -3.74
N LEU A 12 -12.88 -0.80 -2.82
CA LEU A 12 -11.62 -0.16 -3.16
C LEU A 12 -10.62 -1.16 -3.76
N SER A 13 -10.54 -2.38 -3.22
CA SER A 13 -9.69 -3.44 -3.76
C SER A 13 -10.13 -3.90 -5.16
N LEU A 14 -11.43 -4.03 -5.40
CA LEU A 14 -11.97 -4.40 -6.71
C LEU A 14 -11.80 -3.28 -7.76
N VAL A 15 -11.92 -2.02 -7.35
CA VAL A 15 -11.68 -0.85 -8.24
C VAL A 15 -10.22 -0.74 -8.66
N LEU A 16 -9.30 -1.20 -7.81
CA LEU A 16 -7.85 -1.19 -8.06
C LEU A 16 -7.35 -2.50 -8.68
N GLY A 17 -8.22 -3.51 -8.85
CA GLY A 17 -7.81 -4.85 -9.25
C GLY A 17 -7.06 -5.62 -8.14
N TRP A 18 -7.25 -5.23 -6.90
CA TRP A 18 -6.61 -5.84 -5.74
C TRP A 18 -7.56 -6.83 -5.07
N VAL A 19 -7.04 -7.97 -4.67
CA VAL A 19 -7.78 -8.98 -3.91
C VAL A 19 -7.46 -8.81 -2.43
N VAL A 20 -8.48 -8.53 -1.62
CA VAL A 20 -8.37 -8.68 -0.17
C VAL A 20 -8.55 -10.16 0.12
N VAL A 21 -7.47 -10.85 0.42
CA VAL A 21 -7.52 -12.23 0.91
C VAL A 21 -7.50 -12.16 2.44
N GLU A 22 -8.57 -12.60 3.09
CA GLU A 22 -8.48 -13.02 4.48
C GLU A 22 -7.58 -14.26 4.53
N SER A 23 -6.27 -14.04 4.65
CA SER A 23 -5.32 -15.13 4.77
C SER A 23 -5.26 -15.60 6.23
N LYS A 24 -5.62 -16.86 6.47
CA LYS A 24 -5.06 -17.58 7.60
C LYS A 24 -3.54 -17.55 7.46
N PRO A 25 -2.77 -17.39 8.56
CA PRO A 25 -1.32 -17.33 8.46
C PRO A 25 -0.78 -18.61 7.83
N VAL A 26 -0.34 -18.53 6.60
CA VAL A 26 0.46 -19.58 5.98
C VAL A 26 1.90 -19.29 6.41
N ILE A 27 2.42 -20.10 7.31
CA ILE A 27 3.85 -20.12 7.63
C ILE A 27 4.55 -20.59 6.35
N ARG A 28 5.09 -19.66 5.58
CA ARG A 28 5.92 -19.98 4.42
C ARG A 28 7.37 -20.07 4.88
N ASP A 29 7.96 -21.24 4.70
CA ASP A 29 9.41 -21.42 4.83
C ASP A 29 10.10 -20.55 3.77
N PRO A 30 10.95 -19.59 4.15
CA PRO A 30 11.61 -18.69 3.21
C PRO A 30 12.59 -19.37 2.25
N LEU A 31 12.83 -20.67 2.38
CA LEU A 31 13.77 -21.43 1.56
C LEU A 31 13.12 -22.41 0.58
N ALA A 32 11.80 -22.58 0.64
CA ALA A 32 11.08 -23.47 -0.26
C ALA A 32 10.53 -22.71 -1.49
N TRP A 33 11.36 -22.46 -2.47
CA TRP A 33 10.96 -21.97 -3.79
C TRP A 33 10.52 -23.18 -4.66
N GLY A 34 9.39 -23.77 -4.29
CA GLY A 34 8.63 -24.70 -5.13
C GLY A 34 7.55 -23.93 -5.91
N GLU A 35 7.14 -24.47 -7.04
CA GLU A 35 6.16 -23.89 -7.98
C GLU A 35 4.97 -23.23 -7.27
N LEU A 36 4.65 -22.00 -7.68
CA LEU A 36 3.50 -21.26 -7.18
C LEU A 36 2.22 -22.06 -7.50
N PRO A 37 1.31 -22.29 -6.54
CA PRO A 37 0.03 -22.88 -6.84
C PRO A 37 -0.72 -22.02 -7.85
N GLN A 38 -1.30 -22.65 -8.87
CA GLN A 38 -2.19 -22.01 -9.83
C GLN A 38 -3.34 -21.36 -9.05
N VAL A 39 -3.47 -20.06 -9.16
CA VAL A 39 -4.59 -19.32 -8.59
C VAL A 39 -5.82 -19.63 -9.43
N ASP A 40 -6.77 -20.36 -8.88
CA ASP A 40 -8.07 -20.53 -9.50
C ASP A 40 -8.67 -19.15 -9.82
N THR A 41 -9.05 -18.98 -11.07
CA THR A 41 -9.63 -17.76 -11.60
C THR A 41 -10.91 -17.44 -10.82
N ILE A 42 -10.83 -16.57 -9.84
CA ILE A 42 -12.02 -16.06 -9.13
C ILE A 42 -12.87 -15.34 -10.18
N LYS A 43 -14.09 -15.83 -10.39
CA LYS A 43 -15.07 -15.16 -11.25
C LYS A 43 -15.20 -13.70 -10.81
N GLN A 44 -15.05 -12.77 -11.76
CA GLN A 44 -15.34 -11.37 -11.56
C GLN A 44 -16.82 -11.22 -11.18
N ASP A 45 -17.10 -11.24 -9.88
CA ASP A 45 -18.41 -10.84 -9.40
C ASP A 45 -18.54 -9.34 -9.64
N THR A 46 -19.63 -8.98 -10.32
CA THR A 46 -19.98 -7.62 -10.70
C THR A 46 -19.96 -6.74 -9.45
N ILE A 47 -19.03 -5.78 -9.40
CA ILE A 47 -18.98 -4.77 -8.33
C ILE A 47 -20.34 -4.08 -8.31
N LYS A 48 -21.08 -4.24 -7.22
CA LYS A 48 -22.36 -3.54 -7.09
C LYS A 48 -22.11 -2.05 -7.13
N GLN A 49 -22.75 -1.36 -8.05
CA GLN A 49 -22.64 0.08 -8.30
C GLN A 49 -22.84 0.91 -7.01
N ASP A 50 -23.57 0.37 -6.05
CA ASP A 50 -23.85 0.95 -4.74
C ASP A 50 -22.61 1.21 -3.87
N THR A 51 -21.55 0.42 -4.04
CA THR A 51 -20.33 0.54 -3.21
C THR A 51 -19.46 1.72 -3.65
N VAL A 52 -19.41 1.99 -4.94
CA VAL A 52 -18.70 3.18 -5.48
C VAL A 52 -19.42 4.46 -5.04
N LEU A 53 -20.77 4.42 -4.97
CA LEU A 53 -21.57 5.54 -4.49
C LEU A 53 -21.31 5.86 -3.01
N SER A 54 -20.95 4.88 -2.18
CA SER A 54 -20.72 5.07 -0.75
C SER A 54 -19.48 5.90 -0.42
N VAL A 55 -18.50 5.98 -1.35
CA VAL A 55 -17.26 6.76 -1.16
C VAL A 55 -17.26 8.07 -1.97
N LYS A 56 -18.26 8.29 -2.81
CA LYS A 56 -18.39 9.53 -3.58
C LYS A 56 -18.46 10.74 -2.63
N GLY A 57 -17.66 11.76 -2.92
CA GLY A 57 -17.59 12.98 -2.11
C GLY A 57 -16.77 12.86 -0.83
N LYS A 58 -16.27 11.66 -0.49
CA LYS A 58 -15.35 11.46 0.62
C LYS A 58 -14.00 12.13 0.34
N LYS A 59 -13.25 12.40 1.42
CA LYS A 59 -11.98 13.12 1.37
C LYS A 59 -10.86 12.18 1.80
N ALA A 60 -9.84 12.06 0.95
CA ALA A 60 -8.70 11.20 1.17
C ALA A 60 -7.42 11.99 1.39
N LEU A 61 -6.61 11.57 2.36
CA LEU A 61 -5.23 12.00 2.55
C LEU A 61 -4.30 10.87 2.09
N PHE A 62 -3.30 11.19 1.29
CA PHE A 62 -2.25 10.25 0.91
C PHE A 62 -0.94 10.66 1.55
N ILE A 63 -0.33 9.76 2.32
CA ILE A 63 0.97 9.91 2.94
C ILE A 63 1.86 8.80 2.41
N GLY A 64 2.97 9.14 1.75
CA GLY A 64 3.81 8.12 1.15
C GLY A 64 5.13 8.65 0.60
N ASP A 65 5.77 7.78 -0.16
CA ASP A 65 7.02 8.06 -0.86
C ASP A 65 6.82 8.18 -2.38
N SER A 66 7.86 7.89 -3.18
CA SER A 66 7.80 7.98 -4.66
C SER A 66 6.72 7.10 -5.30
N HIS A 67 6.30 6.03 -4.64
CA HIS A 67 5.25 5.14 -5.16
C HIS A 67 3.87 5.82 -5.20
N SER A 68 3.69 6.90 -4.45
CA SER A 68 2.45 7.68 -4.39
C SER A 68 2.64 9.14 -4.82
N ALA A 69 3.85 9.56 -5.23
CA ALA A 69 4.14 10.97 -5.52
C ALA A 69 3.75 11.41 -6.95
N ALA A 70 3.59 10.47 -7.89
CA ALA A 70 3.31 10.81 -9.29
C ALA A 70 1.90 11.38 -9.47
N ASP A 71 1.75 12.48 -10.22
CA ASP A 71 0.45 13.12 -10.47
C ASP A 71 -0.55 12.19 -11.20
N TYR A 72 -0.05 11.28 -12.05
CA TYR A 72 -0.84 10.25 -12.72
C TYR A 72 -0.92 8.93 -11.94
N GLY A 73 -0.43 8.90 -10.72
CA GLY A 73 -0.29 7.71 -9.90
C GLY A 73 -1.63 7.03 -9.55
N TRP A 74 -1.53 5.89 -8.90
CA TRP A 74 -2.67 5.07 -8.48
C TRP A 74 -3.67 5.88 -7.63
N GLN A 75 -3.19 6.78 -6.76
CA GLN A 75 -4.00 7.64 -5.90
C GLN A 75 -4.91 8.57 -6.71
N HIS A 76 -4.38 9.19 -7.78
CA HIS A 76 -5.17 10.00 -8.70
C HIS A 76 -6.26 9.18 -9.39
N GLN A 77 -5.88 8.00 -9.88
CA GLN A 77 -6.79 7.10 -10.59
C GLN A 77 -7.89 6.57 -9.67
N LEU A 78 -7.54 6.19 -8.43
CA LEU A 78 -8.49 5.81 -7.40
C LEU A 78 -9.52 6.92 -7.18
N CYS A 79 -9.06 8.14 -6.90
CA CYS A 79 -9.95 9.26 -6.61
C CYS A 79 -10.80 9.66 -7.82
N LYS A 80 -10.25 9.58 -9.03
CA LYS A 80 -11.01 9.79 -10.27
C LYS A 80 -12.13 8.78 -10.44
N LYS A 81 -11.88 7.49 -10.20
CA LYS A 81 -12.87 6.41 -10.30
C LYS A 81 -13.94 6.51 -9.21
N THR A 82 -13.55 6.81 -7.99
CA THR A 82 -14.44 6.85 -6.81
C THR A 82 -15.10 8.18 -6.58
N LYS A 83 -14.70 9.22 -7.31
CA LYS A 83 -15.17 10.62 -7.11
C LYS A 83 -14.87 11.16 -5.71
N MET A 84 -13.80 10.68 -5.08
CA MET A 84 -13.25 11.27 -3.86
C MET A 84 -12.45 12.54 -4.20
N THR A 85 -12.44 13.49 -3.28
CA THR A 85 -11.44 14.58 -3.28
C THR A 85 -10.24 14.14 -2.47
N TYR A 86 -9.04 14.71 -2.76
CA TYR A 86 -7.85 14.26 -2.04
C TYR A 86 -6.78 15.32 -1.88
N LEU A 87 -5.96 15.14 -0.85
CA LEU A 87 -4.67 15.79 -0.66
C LEU A 87 -3.58 14.71 -0.75
N ASN A 88 -2.65 14.86 -1.68
CA ASN A 88 -1.47 14.02 -1.76
C ASN A 88 -0.26 14.74 -1.15
N THR A 89 0.31 14.16 -0.09
CA THR A 89 1.52 14.68 0.57
C THR A 89 2.73 13.79 0.35
N ALA A 90 2.62 12.77 -0.53
CA ALA A 90 3.72 11.86 -0.82
C ALA A 90 4.88 12.57 -1.52
N VAL A 91 6.10 12.25 -1.11
CA VAL A 91 7.33 12.84 -1.68
C VAL A 91 8.36 11.75 -1.93
N GLY A 92 8.94 11.75 -3.14
CA GLY A 92 9.95 10.79 -3.56
C GLY A 92 11.17 10.73 -2.63
N GLY A 93 11.71 9.54 -2.40
CA GLY A 93 12.90 9.32 -1.58
C GLY A 93 12.69 9.42 -0.06
N LYS A 94 11.49 9.72 0.41
CA LYS A 94 11.23 9.93 1.84
C LYS A 94 11.07 8.61 2.60
N GLN A 95 11.58 8.58 3.82
CA GLN A 95 11.47 7.46 4.76
C GLN A 95 10.25 7.61 5.66
N THR A 96 9.86 6.53 6.32
CA THR A 96 8.68 6.48 7.19
C THR A 96 8.75 7.47 8.37
N ALA A 97 9.93 7.81 8.86
CA ALA A 97 10.07 8.85 9.88
C ALA A 97 9.56 10.22 9.40
N TRP A 98 9.88 10.61 8.16
CA TRP A 98 9.34 11.83 7.55
C TRP A 98 7.82 11.74 7.36
N MET A 99 7.31 10.56 7.00
CA MET A 99 5.86 10.35 6.87
C MET A 99 5.11 10.58 8.20
N VAL A 100 5.72 10.26 9.34
CA VAL A 100 5.18 10.57 10.67
C VAL A 100 5.04 12.08 10.87
N GLU A 101 6.03 12.87 10.44
CA GLU A 101 5.94 14.33 10.53
C GLU A 101 4.84 14.89 9.62
N GLN A 102 4.69 14.33 8.41
CA GLN A 102 3.57 14.70 7.55
C GLN A 102 2.21 14.36 8.18
N ALA A 103 2.11 13.21 8.82
CA ALA A 103 0.88 12.83 9.52
C ALA A 103 0.55 13.81 10.65
N ARG A 104 1.54 14.20 11.45
CA ARG A 104 1.35 15.22 12.52
C ARG A 104 0.83 16.55 11.99
N ALA A 105 1.30 16.95 10.81
CA ALA A 105 0.95 18.23 10.22
C ALA A 105 -0.37 18.23 9.44
N LYS A 106 -0.82 17.06 8.96
CA LYS A 106 -1.90 16.97 7.95
C LYS A 106 -3.09 16.12 8.36
N VAL A 107 -2.94 15.15 9.28
CA VAL A 107 -4.07 14.33 9.73
C VAL A 107 -4.98 15.16 10.61
N THR A 108 -6.21 15.36 10.14
CA THR A 108 -7.27 16.06 10.85
C THR A 108 -8.61 15.38 10.54
N GLU A 109 -9.65 15.68 11.30
CA GLU A 109 -11.03 15.23 11.09
C GLU A 109 -11.65 15.68 9.77
N TYR A 110 -10.94 16.51 9.00
CA TYR A 110 -11.36 16.92 7.66
C TYR A 110 -11.38 15.75 6.66
N PHE A 111 -10.54 14.71 6.90
CA PHE A 111 -10.43 13.56 6.01
C PHE A 111 -11.27 12.39 6.51
N ASP A 112 -11.84 11.64 5.57
CA ASP A 112 -12.52 10.37 5.85
C ASP A 112 -11.53 9.20 5.85
N TYR A 113 -10.54 9.24 4.95
CA TYR A 113 -9.56 8.18 4.73
C TYR A 113 -8.13 8.73 4.73
N CYS A 114 -7.19 7.94 5.23
CA CYS A 114 -5.76 8.19 5.09
C CYS A 114 -5.07 6.94 4.51
N PHE A 115 -4.57 7.06 3.29
CA PHE A 115 -3.80 6.02 2.62
C PHE A 115 -2.32 6.20 2.95
N ILE A 116 -1.69 5.14 3.44
CA ILE A 116 -0.31 5.13 3.93
C ILE A 116 0.47 4.09 3.11
N TYR A 117 1.41 4.56 2.28
CA TYR A 117 2.23 3.68 1.45
C TYR A 117 3.68 4.13 1.45
N GLY A 118 4.56 3.37 2.12
CA GLY A 118 5.98 3.69 2.19
C GLY A 118 6.79 2.65 2.93
N GLY A 119 8.07 2.93 3.08
CA GLY A 119 9.05 2.05 3.73
C GLY A 119 10.08 1.47 2.77
N ALA A 120 9.88 1.59 1.46
CA ALA A 120 10.87 1.18 0.47
C ALA A 120 12.22 1.90 0.68
N ASN A 121 12.18 3.20 0.93
CA ASN A 121 13.40 3.99 1.17
C ASN A 121 14.08 3.67 2.51
N ASP A 122 13.33 3.24 3.53
CA ASP A 122 13.91 2.72 4.76
C ASP A 122 14.70 1.43 4.49
N MET A 123 14.12 0.52 3.70
CA MET A 123 14.76 -0.75 3.33
C MET A 123 15.98 -0.53 2.42
N ALA A 124 15.92 0.42 1.49
CA ALA A 124 17.05 0.83 0.67
C ALA A 124 18.16 1.45 1.52
N GLY A 125 17.79 2.23 2.53
CA GLY A 125 18.71 2.80 3.52
C GLY A 125 19.19 1.83 4.61
N ASN A 126 18.96 0.52 4.43
CA ASN A 126 19.34 -0.53 5.38
C ASN A 126 18.78 -0.34 6.81
N ARG A 127 17.60 0.27 6.93
CA ARG A 127 16.92 0.44 8.21
C ARG A 127 16.26 -0.87 8.65
N PRO A 128 16.21 -1.18 9.95
CA PRO A 128 15.47 -2.34 10.44
C PRO A 128 13.96 -2.21 10.12
N PRO A 129 13.32 -3.23 9.50
CA PRO A 129 11.90 -3.18 9.13
C PRO A 129 10.96 -2.79 10.28
N ILE A 130 11.26 -3.26 11.49
CA ILE A 130 10.46 -2.97 12.68
C ILE A 130 10.36 -1.46 13.00
N LYS A 131 11.36 -0.66 12.63
CA LYS A 131 11.30 0.81 12.80
C LYS A 131 10.25 1.42 11.87
N SER A 132 10.20 0.96 10.63
CA SER A 132 9.18 1.41 9.66
C SER A 132 7.78 1.00 10.11
N VAL A 133 7.61 -0.22 10.62
CA VAL A 133 6.33 -0.67 11.19
C VAL A 133 5.89 0.22 12.35
N LYS A 134 6.78 0.54 13.29
CA LYS A 134 6.47 1.45 14.40
C LYS A 134 6.06 2.84 13.91
N ASN A 135 6.72 3.38 12.91
CA ASN A 135 6.37 4.66 12.32
C ASN A 135 4.99 4.61 11.65
N ILE A 136 4.71 3.58 10.86
CA ILE A 136 3.41 3.40 10.21
C ILE A 136 2.31 3.22 11.25
N GLN A 137 2.53 2.43 12.30
CA GLN A 137 1.58 2.29 13.41
C GLN A 137 1.32 3.63 14.12
N ALA A 138 2.34 4.48 14.26
CA ALA A 138 2.16 5.81 14.83
C ALA A 138 1.23 6.69 13.96
N ILE A 139 1.36 6.61 12.63
CA ILE A 139 0.45 7.30 11.69
C ILE A 139 -0.98 6.75 11.83
N VAL A 140 -1.14 5.44 11.86
CA VAL A 140 -2.43 4.77 12.09
C VAL A 140 -3.09 5.26 13.38
N ASN A 141 -2.33 5.33 14.46
CA ASN A 141 -2.83 5.81 15.76
C ASN A 141 -3.25 7.29 15.69
N MET A 142 -2.55 8.13 14.92
CA MET A 142 -2.96 9.52 14.68
C MET A 142 -4.28 9.58 13.92
N CYS A 143 -4.42 8.82 12.84
CA CYS A 143 -5.66 8.75 12.07
C CYS A 143 -6.85 8.36 12.97
N ASN A 144 -6.69 7.29 13.76
CA ASN A 144 -7.75 6.80 14.65
C ASN A 144 -8.18 7.85 15.70
N ARG A 145 -7.23 8.64 16.24
CA ARG A 145 -7.56 9.73 17.18
C ARG A 145 -8.39 10.84 16.55
N HIS A 146 -8.24 11.08 15.26
CA HIS A 146 -9.00 12.07 14.49
C HIS A 146 -10.24 11.50 13.79
N GLY A 147 -10.58 10.22 14.03
CA GLY A 147 -11.73 9.58 13.37
C GLY A 147 -11.53 9.31 11.88
N VAL A 148 -10.30 9.41 11.37
CA VAL A 148 -9.92 9.13 10.00
C VAL A 148 -9.66 7.64 9.85
N THR A 149 -10.22 6.98 8.84
CA THR A 149 -9.98 5.56 8.57
C THR A 149 -8.60 5.35 7.93
N PRO A 150 -7.64 4.70 8.61
CA PRO A 150 -6.32 4.44 8.04
C PRO A 150 -6.32 3.20 7.15
N ILE A 151 -5.67 3.31 6.00
CA ILE A 151 -5.49 2.25 5.01
C ILE A 151 -3.99 2.13 4.74
N VAL A 152 -3.41 1.00 5.13
CA VAL A 152 -1.98 0.72 4.94
C VAL A 152 -1.81 -0.17 3.72
N ILE A 153 -0.93 0.23 2.80
CA ILE A 153 -0.59 -0.53 1.60
C ILE A 153 0.78 -1.15 1.79
N THR A 154 0.88 -2.47 1.64
CA THR A 154 2.13 -3.20 1.88
C THR A 154 3.15 -3.02 0.76
N GLY A 155 2.68 -2.67 -0.43
CA GLY A 155 3.50 -2.57 -1.63
C GLY A 155 3.61 -3.89 -2.40
N PHE A 156 4.16 -3.82 -3.60
CA PHE A 156 4.29 -4.96 -4.51
C PHE A 156 5.51 -5.82 -4.17
N ASP A 157 5.54 -7.05 -4.73
CA ASP A 157 6.63 -8.01 -4.49
C ASP A 157 7.98 -7.42 -4.94
N PRO A 158 8.94 -7.28 -4.03
CA PRO A 158 10.26 -6.73 -4.34
C PRO A 158 11.07 -7.60 -5.30
N VAL A 159 10.84 -8.91 -5.31
CA VAL A 159 11.56 -9.84 -6.21
C VAL A 159 11.17 -9.58 -7.66
N THR A 160 9.93 -9.19 -7.91
CA THR A 160 9.44 -8.85 -9.25
C THR A 160 10.11 -7.60 -9.80
N CYS A 161 10.52 -6.66 -8.95
CA CYS A 161 10.93 -5.32 -9.34
C CYS A 161 12.42 -5.03 -9.18
N ILE A 162 13.23 -5.92 -8.58
CA ILE A 162 14.63 -5.61 -8.31
C ILE A 162 15.55 -6.48 -9.17
N ASN A 163 15.97 -5.94 -10.28
CA ASN A 163 17.16 -6.40 -10.97
C ASN A 163 18.16 -5.25 -11.08
N ILE A 164 18.69 -4.84 -9.94
CA ILE A 164 19.72 -3.80 -9.92
C ILE A 164 21.06 -4.52 -10.12
N LYS A 165 21.49 -4.61 -11.36
CA LYS A 165 22.82 -5.09 -11.70
C LYS A 165 23.86 -4.28 -10.94
N GLY A 166 24.58 -4.94 -10.02
CA GLY A 166 25.89 -4.53 -9.58
C GLY A 166 26.01 -3.39 -8.57
N ARG A 167 24.97 -3.02 -7.84
CA ARG A 167 25.10 -2.04 -6.74
C ARG A 167 24.94 -2.70 -5.39
N ASP A 168 26.01 -2.78 -4.61
CA ASP A 168 26.01 -3.26 -3.21
C ASP A 168 25.07 -2.51 -2.27
N VAL A 169 24.69 -1.28 -2.63
CA VAL A 169 23.78 -0.41 -1.86
C VAL A 169 22.43 -1.08 -1.59
N TYR A 170 22.00 -1.96 -2.47
CA TYR A 170 20.71 -2.65 -2.34
C TYR A 170 20.82 -4.11 -1.91
N LYS A 171 22.03 -4.55 -1.52
CA LYS A 171 22.24 -5.92 -1.01
C LYS A 171 21.26 -6.20 0.15
N GLY A 172 20.51 -7.30 0.01
CA GLY A 172 19.50 -7.70 1.00
C GLY A 172 18.24 -6.81 1.03
N TYR A 173 18.06 -5.88 0.09
CA TYR A 173 16.85 -5.08 0.01
C TYR A 173 15.58 -5.93 -0.19
N PRO A 174 15.52 -6.90 -1.12
CA PRO A 174 14.32 -7.71 -1.31
C PRO A 174 13.90 -8.42 -0.03
N GLN A 175 14.86 -8.98 0.70
CA GLN A 175 14.60 -9.70 1.95
C GLN A 175 14.09 -8.76 3.05
N ARG A 176 14.69 -7.57 3.17
CA ARG A 176 14.21 -6.57 4.14
C ARG A 176 12.82 -6.06 3.80
N TYR A 177 12.55 -5.86 2.50
CA TYR A 177 11.24 -5.36 2.07
C TYR A 177 10.15 -6.42 2.25
N ALA A 178 10.40 -7.67 1.88
CA ALA A 178 9.49 -8.77 2.16
C ALA A 178 9.21 -8.93 3.67
N LYS A 179 10.24 -8.77 4.50
CA LYS A 179 10.08 -8.78 5.95
C LYS A 179 9.26 -7.59 6.46
N LEU A 180 9.44 -6.41 5.86
CA LEU A 180 8.60 -5.25 6.17
C LEU A 180 7.14 -5.53 5.84
N GLN A 181 6.85 -6.05 4.65
CA GLN A 181 5.50 -6.40 4.22
C GLN A 181 4.83 -7.37 5.18
N GLN A 182 5.54 -8.46 5.53
CA GLN A 182 5.03 -9.44 6.49
C GLN A 182 4.73 -8.80 7.85
N TYR A 183 5.63 -7.96 8.35
CA TYR A 183 5.41 -7.27 9.62
C TYR A 183 4.23 -6.28 9.56
N LEU A 184 4.00 -5.60 8.43
CA LEU A 184 2.82 -4.75 8.26
C LEU A 184 1.53 -5.56 8.34
N ILE A 185 1.50 -6.73 7.71
CA ILE A 185 0.35 -7.64 7.73
C ILE A 185 0.09 -8.15 9.15
N ASP A 186 1.14 -8.62 9.83
CA ASP A 186 1.01 -9.32 11.12
C ASP A 186 0.78 -8.36 12.31
N SER A 187 1.35 -7.15 12.23
CA SER A 187 1.51 -6.31 13.43
C SER A 187 0.69 -5.03 13.43
N ILE A 188 0.27 -4.51 12.27
CA ILE A 188 -0.51 -3.27 12.22
C ILE A 188 -1.91 -3.51 12.81
N LYS A 189 -2.29 -2.65 13.75
CA LYS A 189 -3.59 -2.71 14.43
C LYS A 189 -4.37 -1.43 14.21
N GLY A 190 -5.69 -1.56 14.06
CA GLY A 190 -6.59 -0.41 13.93
C GLY A 190 -6.54 0.25 12.55
N ALA A 191 -6.01 -0.45 11.54
CA ALA A 191 -6.03 -0.05 10.14
C ALA A 191 -6.57 -1.18 9.28
N VAL A 192 -6.92 -0.84 8.06
CA VAL A 192 -7.05 -1.82 6.99
C VAL A 192 -5.70 -1.97 6.34
N VAL A 193 -5.25 -3.20 6.19
CA VAL A 193 -4.01 -3.53 5.48
C VAL A 193 -4.38 -4.13 4.13
N ILE A 194 -3.88 -3.51 3.06
CA ILE A 194 -4.09 -3.98 1.69
C ILE A 194 -2.78 -4.57 1.18
N GLU A 195 -2.82 -5.84 0.83
CA GLU A 195 -1.74 -6.52 0.15
C GLU A 195 -1.83 -6.29 -1.37
N THR A 196 -0.70 -5.97 -2.00
CA THR A 196 -0.64 -5.67 -3.43
C THR A 196 0.28 -6.66 -4.14
N HIS A 197 -0.31 -7.61 -4.86
CA HIS A 197 0.41 -8.67 -5.57
C HIS A 197 0.23 -8.62 -7.09
N CYS A 198 -0.52 -7.65 -7.59
CA CYS A 198 -0.91 -7.59 -9.00
C CYS A 198 0.12 -6.92 -9.94
N ILE A 199 1.23 -6.44 -9.40
CA ILE A 199 2.25 -5.74 -10.18
C ILE A 199 3.26 -6.75 -10.71
N SER A 200 3.40 -6.83 -12.03
CA SER A 200 4.38 -7.65 -12.73
C SER A 200 5.64 -6.85 -13.08
N ARG A 201 6.70 -7.55 -13.51
CA ARG A 201 7.94 -6.90 -13.93
C ARG A 201 7.75 -5.90 -15.08
N THR A 202 6.81 -6.16 -15.98
CA THR A 202 6.48 -5.28 -17.11
C THR A 202 5.76 -4.00 -16.69
N ASP A 203 5.22 -3.98 -15.47
CA ASP A 203 4.56 -2.82 -14.89
C ASP A 203 5.52 -1.89 -14.16
N CYS A 204 6.78 -2.30 -14.01
CA CYS A 204 7.84 -1.51 -13.40
C CYS A 204 8.62 -0.75 -14.47
N GLY A 205 8.90 0.52 -14.20
CA GLY A 205 9.67 1.42 -15.05
C GLY A 205 11.17 1.37 -14.76
N ASP A 206 11.74 2.54 -14.58
CA ASP A 206 13.15 2.76 -14.33
C ASP A 206 13.64 2.00 -13.10
N PHE A 207 14.79 1.37 -13.23
CA PHE A 207 15.46 0.62 -12.15
C PHE A 207 14.58 -0.36 -11.38
N LEU A 208 13.41 -0.70 -11.91
CA LEU A 208 12.50 -1.71 -11.38
C LEU A 208 11.95 -1.39 -9.98
N CYS A 209 11.96 -0.14 -9.56
CA CYS A 209 11.39 0.26 -8.28
C CYS A 209 10.17 1.17 -8.40
N HIS A 210 9.94 1.78 -9.56
CA HIS A 210 8.77 2.62 -9.77
C HIS A 210 7.83 2.01 -10.81
N MET A 211 6.54 2.14 -10.58
CA MET A 211 5.52 1.68 -11.52
C MET A 211 5.48 2.57 -12.77
N THR A 212 5.26 1.95 -13.92
CA THR A 212 4.85 2.64 -15.13
C THR A 212 3.43 3.17 -15.02
N ALA A 213 2.99 4.00 -15.97
CA ALA A 213 1.59 4.43 -16.03
C ALA A 213 0.62 3.23 -16.13
N SER A 214 1.02 2.10 -16.74
CA SER A 214 0.21 0.89 -16.77
C SER A 214 0.22 0.16 -15.42
N GLY A 215 1.35 0.10 -14.73
CA GLY A 215 1.45 -0.45 -13.38
C GLY A 215 0.57 0.30 -12.38
N HIS A 216 0.52 1.61 -12.48
CA HIS A 216 -0.37 2.43 -11.64
C HIS A 216 -1.87 2.20 -11.91
N ARG A 217 -2.24 1.55 -13.03
CA ARG A 217 -3.65 1.26 -13.38
C ARG A 217 -4.15 -0.07 -12.86
N LYS A 218 -3.25 -0.96 -12.48
CA LYS A 218 -3.56 -2.26 -11.89
C LYS A 218 -3.82 -2.10 -10.39
#